data_586a789af0741fc1e3106c219cf868b4
#
_entry.id   586a789af0741fc1e3106c219cf868b4
#
_cell.length_a   1.000
_cell.length_b   1.000
_cell.length_c   1.000
_cell.angle_alpha   90.00
_cell.angle_beta   90.00
_cell.angle_gamma   90.00
#
_symmetry.space_group_name_H-M   'P 1'
#
loop_
_entity.id
_entity.type
_entity.pdbx_description
1 polymer ?
#
loop_
_entity_poly.entity_id
_entity_poly.type
_entity_poly.pdbx_seq_one_letter_code
_entity_poly.pdbx_strand_id
1 'polypeptide(L)'
;MAEQFIKSRAAVAWEAGKPLSIEEVDVMLPKAGEVLVRIVATGVCHTDAFTLSGDDPEGIFPAILGHEGGGIVEQVGEGVTSVQVGDHVIPLYTPECGECKFCKSGKTNLCQKIRETQGKGLMPDGTTRFYKDGKPIYHYMGCSTFSEYTVLPEISLAKVNPTAPLEEVCLLGCGVTTGMGAVLNTAKVQKGDTVAVFGLGGIGLSAIIGAAMAGASRILGIDINESKFELAKKLGATDCINPSKYDKPIQEVIVELTDGGVDYSFECIGNVNVMRSALECCHKGWGESVIIGVAGAGQEISTRPFQLVTGRVWRGTAFGGVKGRSELPQIVERYMAGEFKLDDFITHTMGLDKINEAFDLMHEGKSIRSVIHFDK
;
A
#
# COMPACT_ATOMS: atom_id res chain seq x y z
N MET A 1 32.95 9.22 17.50
CA MET A 1 32.04 10.36 17.68
C MET A 1 30.88 9.85 18.50
N ALA A 2 30.37 10.58 19.48
CA ALA A 2 29.20 10.17 20.23
C ALA A 2 28.00 10.10 19.26
N GLU A 3 27.21 9.05 19.38
CA GLU A 3 25.95 8.94 18.61
C GLU A 3 25.05 10.11 19.01
N GLN A 4 24.50 10.80 17.99
CA GLN A 4 23.60 11.93 18.21
C GLN A 4 22.17 11.47 17.96
N PHE A 5 21.27 11.83 18.86
CA PHE A 5 19.86 11.51 18.82
C PHE A 5 19.01 12.77 18.86
N ILE A 6 17.85 12.70 18.26
CA ILE A 6 16.76 13.66 18.45
C ILE A 6 15.59 12.96 19.14
N LYS A 7 14.80 13.70 19.90
CA LYS A 7 13.57 13.19 20.50
C LYS A 7 12.45 13.20 19.47
N SER A 8 11.62 12.18 19.49
CA SER A 8 10.48 12.01 18.59
C SER A 8 9.33 11.36 19.33
N ARG A 9 8.13 11.87 19.16
CA ARG A 9 6.92 11.15 19.58
C ARG A 9 6.61 10.10 18.53
N ALA A 10 6.33 8.89 18.98
CA ALA A 10 6.03 7.76 18.10
C ALA A 10 4.97 6.85 18.72
N ALA A 11 4.22 6.15 17.87
CA ALA A 11 3.34 5.07 18.28
C ALA A 11 4.10 3.75 18.18
N VAL A 12 4.45 3.18 19.33
CA VAL A 12 5.24 1.95 19.43
C VAL A 12 4.34 0.73 19.60
N ALA A 13 4.52 -0.25 18.74
CA ALA A 13 3.98 -1.60 18.92
C ALA A 13 4.97 -2.42 19.76
N TRP A 14 4.69 -2.59 21.04
CA TRP A 14 5.57 -3.32 21.95
C TRP A 14 5.47 -4.83 21.78
N GLU A 15 4.27 -5.32 21.53
CA GLU A 15 3.99 -6.75 21.32
C GLU A 15 2.74 -6.93 20.46
N ALA A 16 2.62 -8.09 19.83
CA ALA A 16 1.49 -8.45 19.00
C ALA A 16 0.17 -8.44 19.79
N GLY A 17 -0.92 -7.99 19.15
CA GLY A 17 -2.26 -8.01 19.72
C GLY A 17 -2.50 -6.97 20.83
N LYS A 18 -1.59 -6.02 21.03
CA LYS A 18 -1.74 -4.92 22.00
C LYS A 18 -1.93 -3.58 21.28
N PRO A 19 -2.65 -2.63 21.91
CA PRO A 19 -2.72 -1.27 21.41
C PRO A 19 -1.33 -0.63 21.27
N LEU A 20 -1.18 0.28 20.33
CA LEU A 20 0.02 1.11 20.19
C LEU A 20 0.18 2.04 21.40
N SER A 21 1.40 2.17 21.91
CA SER A 21 1.75 3.09 22.99
C SER A 21 2.41 4.34 22.41
N ILE A 22 1.90 5.52 22.82
CA ILE A 22 2.51 6.80 22.42
C ILE A 22 3.70 7.06 23.33
N GLU A 23 4.89 7.08 22.75
CA GLU A 23 6.15 7.18 23.48
C GLU A 23 7.00 8.35 22.94
N GLU A 24 7.81 8.94 23.82
CA GLU A 24 8.97 9.70 23.38
C GLU A 24 10.13 8.72 23.18
N VAL A 25 10.63 8.65 21.97
CA VAL A 25 11.74 7.77 21.57
C VAL A 25 12.95 8.59 21.12
N ASP A 26 14.11 7.97 21.16
CA ASP A 26 15.35 8.51 20.60
C ASP A 26 15.50 8.06 19.15
N VAL A 27 15.64 9.01 18.22
CA VAL A 27 15.92 8.76 16.81
C VAL A 27 17.35 9.14 16.52
N MET A 28 18.16 8.18 16.09
CA MET A 28 19.56 8.40 15.72
C MET A 28 19.63 9.24 14.44
N LEU A 29 20.57 10.18 14.38
CA LEU A 29 20.84 10.95 13.18
C LEU A 29 21.29 10.06 12.01
N PRO A 30 21.03 10.46 10.75
CA PRO A 30 21.29 9.62 9.58
C PRO A 30 22.78 9.40 9.37
N LYS A 31 23.17 8.15 9.12
CA LYS A 31 24.51 7.75 8.70
C LYS A 31 24.68 7.95 7.19
N ALA A 32 25.85 7.56 6.66
CA ALA A 32 26.11 7.64 5.21
C ALA A 32 25.05 6.88 4.40
N GLY A 33 24.52 7.53 3.36
CA GLY A 33 23.46 6.99 2.50
C GLY A 33 22.05 6.98 3.10
N GLU A 34 21.87 7.62 4.26
CA GLU A 34 20.59 7.69 4.97
C GLU A 34 20.02 9.11 5.01
N VAL A 35 18.75 9.22 5.24
CA VAL A 35 18.01 10.49 5.26
C VAL A 35 17.09 10.52 6.48
N LEU A 36 17.16 11.60 7.25
CA LEU A 36 16.20 11.93 8.31
C LEU A 36 15.02 12.67 7.68
N VAL A 37 13.83 12.14 7.89
CA VAL A 37 12.58 12.70 7.38
C VAL A 37 11.67 13.05 8.55
N ARG A 38 11.17 14.29 8.57
CA ARG A 38 10.07 14.69 9.45
C ARG A 38 8.77 14.34 8.75
N ILE A 39 7.98 13.47 9.35
CA ILE A 39 6.68 13.06 8.84
C ILE A 39 5.66 14.16 9.10
N VAL A 40 4.92 14.54 8.09
CA VAL A 40 3.83 15.54 8.15
C VAL A 40 2.50 14.83 8.34
N ALA A 41 2.30 13.74 7.61
CA ALA A 41 1.09 12.92 7.71
C ALA A 41 1.35 11.47 7.34
N THR A 42 0.53 10.57 7.84
CA THR A 42 0.60 9.15 7.50
C THR A 42 -0.78 8.50 7.52
N GLY A 43 -1.07 7.69 6.51
CA GLY A 43 -2.26 6.86 6.45
C GLY A 43 -2.15 5.63 7.36
N VAL A 44 -3.30 5.17 7.88
CA VAL A 44 -3.42 3.89 8.61
C VAL A 44 -3.95 2.83 7.66
N CYS A 45 -3.21 1.74 7.51
CA CYS A 45 -3.47 0.70 6.52
C CYS A 45 -3.79 -0.66 7.19
N HIS A 46 -4.54 -1.52 6.49
CA HIS A 46 -4.80 -2.90 6.93
C HIS A 46 -3.51 -3.72 7.08
N THR A 47 -2.46 -3.41 6.35
CA THR A 47 -1.15 -4.07 6.50
C THR A 47 -0.53 -3.79 7.87
N ASP A 48 -0.67 -2.57 8.39
CA ASP A 48 -0.25 -2.24 9.76
C ASP A 48 -1.06 -3.04 10.79
N ALA A 49 -2.38 -3.15 10.60
CA ALA A 49 -3.26 -3.93 11.48
C ALA A 49 -2.93 -5.43 11.42
N PHE A 50 -2.64 -5.97 10.25
CA PHE A 50 -2.26 -7.36 10.06
C PHE A 50 -0.97 -7.70 10.82
N THR A 51 0.03 -6.80 10.76
CA THR A 51 1.25 -6.99 11.56
C THR A 51 0.96 -6.81 13.05
N LEU A 52 0.20 -5.77 13.44
CA LEU A 52 -0.13 -5.52 14.85
C LEU A 52 -0.92 -6.66 15.49
N SER A 53 -1.78 -7.36 14.74
CA SER A 53 -2.53 -8.52 15.25
C SER A 53 -1.63 -9.71 15.60
N GLY A 54 -0.45 -9.81 14.99
CA GLY A 54 0.46 -10.95 15.10
C GLY A 54 0.26 -12.03 14.04
N ASP A 55 -0.62 -11.81 13.08
CA ASP A 55 -0.88 -12.75 11.97
C ASP A 55 0.20 -12.66 10.87
N ASP A 56 1.02 -11.60 10.90
CA ASP A 56 2.13 -11.41 9.97
C ASP A 56 3.34 -12.24 10.40
N PRO A 57 3.76 -13.24 9.61
CA PRO A 57 4.91 -14.08 9.95
C PRO A 57 6.24 -13.33 9.91
N GLU A 58 6.30 -12.17 9.26
CA GLU A 58 7.46 -11.27 9.23
C GLU A 58 7.38 -10.17 10.30
N GLY A 59 6.31 -10.13 11.10
CA GLY A 59 6.12 -9.14 12.16
C GLY A 59 7.19 -9.24 13.26
N ILE A 60 7.84 -8.14 13.57
CA ILE A 60 8.90 -8.04 14.59
C ILE A 60 8.49 -6.98 15.62
N PHE A 61 8.70 -7.28 16.89
CA PHE A 61 8.39 -6.39 18.01
C PHE A 61 9.58 -6.25 18.98
N PRO A 62 9.74 -5.09 19.64
CA PRO A 62 8.98 -3.86 19.47
C PRO A 62 9.31 -3.16 18.15
N ALA A 63 8.31 -2.50 17.55
CA ALA A 63 8.49 -1.79 16.29
C ALA A 63 7.68 -0.48 16.23
N ILE A 64 8.13 0.45 15.41
CA ILE A 64 7.32 1.60 14.99
C ILE A 64 6.75 1.25 13.63
N LEU A 65 5.40 1.10 13.55
CA LEU A 65 4.68 0.76 12.33
C LEU A 65 4.50 1.98 11.42
N GLY A 66 3.62 1.86 10.42
CA GLY A 66 3.31 2.91 9.45
C GLY A 66 4.19 2.87 8.21
N HIS A 67 3.55 2.98 7.04
CA HIS A 67 4.23 2.92 5.75
C HIS A 67 3.57 3.77 4.64
N GLU A 68 2.48 4.48 4.96
CA GLU A 68 1.80 5.43 4.06
C GLU A 68 2.14 6.87 4.46
N GLY A 69 3.41 7.24 4.47
CA GLY A 69 3.87 8.55 4.97
C GLY A 69 4.10 9.58 3.87
N GLY A 70 3.96 10.85 4.25
CA GLY A 70 4.46 12.00 3.52
C GLY A 70 5.26 12.89 4.46
N GLY A 71 6.43 13.34 4.05
CA GLY A 71 7.31 14.09 4.93
C GLY A 71 8.26 15.03 4.22
N ILE A 72 9.06 15.71 5.01
CA ILE A 72 10.05 16.70 4.57
C ILE A 72 11.42 16.24 5.05
N VAL A 73 12.42 16.30 4.16
CA VAL A 73 13.81 15.98 4.48
C VAL A 73 14.37 17.01 5.44
N GLU A 74 14.82 16.57 6.60
CA GLU A 74 15.43 17.42 7.66
C GLU A 74 16.95 17.35 7.66
N GLN A 75 17.52 16.17 7.37
CA GLN A 75 18.95 15.97 7.29
C GLN A 75 19.30 14.84 6.34
N VAL A 76 20.43 14.96 5.66
CA VAL A 76 20.98 13.92 4.79
C VAL A 76 22.34 13.45 5.31
N GLY A 77 22.59 12.15 5.23
CA GLY A 77 23.89 11.56 5.53
C GLY A 77 24.87 11.74 4.39
N GLU A 78 26.14 11.42 4.66
CA GLU A 78 27.20 11.48 3.66
C GLU A 78 26.85 10.60 2.43
N GLY A 79 27.11 11.11 1.22
CA GLY A 79 26.92 10.39 -0.04
C GLY A 79 25.47 10.39 -0.58
N VAL A 80 24.52 10.96 0.14
CA VAL A 80 23.15 11.16 -0.37
C VAL A 80 23.17 12.23 -1.47
N THR A 81 22.56 11.92 -2.62
CA THR A 81 22.57 12.78 -3.80
C THR A 81 21.20 13.03 -4.44
N SER A 82 20.22 12.18 -4.18
CA SER A 82 18.90 12.26 -4.84
C SER A 82 17.90 13.18 -4.13
N VAL A 83 18.17 13.54 -2.88
CA VAL A 83 17.35 14.44 -2.07
C VAL A 83 18.21 15.42 -1.30
N GLN A 84 17.62 16.54 -0.90
CA GLN A 84 18.26 17.56 -0.04
C GLN A 84 17.28 18.05 1.03
N VAL A 85 17.81 18.75 2.03
CA VAL A 85 16.99 19.34 3.10
C VAL A 85 15.91 20.23 2.51
N GLY A 86 14.68 20.09 3.00
CA GLY A 86 13.49 20.80 2.53
C GLY A 86 12.73 20.10 1.42
N ASP A 87 13.26 19.05 0.81
CA ASP A 87 12.54 18.27 -0.20
C ASP A 87 11.33 17.55 0.39
N HIS A 88 10.20 17.58 -0.32
CA HIS A 88 9.03 16.75 -0.03
C HIS A 88 9.26 15.34 -0.53
N VAL A 89 8.98 14.34 0.32
CA VAL A 89 9.25 12.93 0.02
C VAL A 89 8.13 12.02 0.50
N ILE A 90 8.01 10.89 -0.16
CA ILE A 90 7.17 9.76 0.25
C ILE A 90 8.10 8.58 0.56
N PRO A 91 8.09 8.02 1.79
CA PRO A 91 8.74 6.77 2.14
C PRO A 91 8.23 5.60 1.31
N LEU A 92 9.14 4.71 0.93
CA LEU A 92 8.87 3.57 0.06
C LEU A 92 9.19 2.25 0.75
N TYR A 93 8.19 1.42 0.97
CA TYR A 93 8.41 0.05 1.43
C TYR A 93 8.92 -0.88 0.31
N THR A 94 8.78 -0.44 -0.95
CA THR A 94 9.44 -1.05 -2.11
C THR A 94 10.57 -0.13 -2.59
N PRO A 95 11.81 -0.30 -2.10
CA PRO A 95 12.93 0.55 -2.48
C PRO A 95 13.29 0.38 -3.96
N GLU A 96 14.02 1.35 -4.51
CA GLU A 96 14.53 1.27 -5.88
C GLU A 96 15.98 1.77 -5.93
N CYS A 97 16.94 0.86 -6.03
CA CYS A 97 18.35 1.24 -6.15
C CYS A 97 18.80 1.57 -7.58
N GLY A 98 18.04 1.16 -8.60
CA GLY A 98 18.38 1.34 -10.01
C GLY A 98 19.50 0.43 -10.55
N GLU A 99 20.22 -0.30 -9.69
CA GLU A 99 21.46 -1.00 -10.04
C GLU A 99 21.36 -2.53 -10.00
N CYS A 100 20.54 -3.07 -9.10
CA CYS A 100 20.44 -4.52 -8.93
C CYS A 100 19.79 -5.21 -10.14
N LYS A 101 19.97 -6.52 -10.24
CA LYS A 101 19.39 -7.35 -11.31
C LYS A 101 17.88 -7.12 -11.48
N PHE A 102 17.15 -6.95 -10.38
CA PHE A 102 15.71 -6.78 -10.40
C PHE A 102 15.32 -5.40 -10.95
N CYS A 103 15.95 -4.31 -10.49
CA CYS A 103 15.71 -2.96 -11.04
C CYS A 103 16.04 -2.88 -12.52
N LYS A 104 17.17 -3.47 -12.95
CA LYS A 104 17.61 -3.48 -14.36
C LYS A 104 16.82 -4.38 -15.28
N SER A 105 16.06 -5.34 -14.73
CA SER A 105 15.35 -6.34 -15.54
C SER A 105 14.22 -5.77 -16.40
N GLY A 106 13.65 -4.63 -15.99
CA GLY A 106 12.43 -4.10 -16.58
C GLY A 106 11.16 -4.95 -16.33
N LYS A 107 11.26 -6.03 -15.53
CA LYS A 107 10.21 -7.03 -15.33
C LYS A 107 9.51 -6.92 -13.97
N THR A 108 10.10 -6.19 -13.03
CA THR A 108 9.61 -6.10 -11.65
C THR A 108 10.03 -4.77 -11.00
N ASN A 109 9.24 -4.33 -10.04
CA ASN A 109 9.54 -3.21 -9.14
C ASN A 109 10.21 -3.67 -7.83
N LEU A 110 10.39 -4.97 -7.60
CA LEU A 110 10.86 -5.55 -6.33
C LEU A 110 12.39 -5.54 -6.22
N CYS A 111 12.95 -4.39 -5.90
CA CYS A 111 14.37 -4.22 -5.61
C CYS A 111 14.81 -5.11 -4.43
N GLN A 112 15.95 -5.78 -4.56
CA GLN A 112 16.47 -6.69 -3.53
C GLN A 112 17.66 -6.13 -2.75
N LYS A 113 18.08 -4.88 -3.02
CA LYS A 113 19.34 -4.31 -2.47
C LYS A 113 19.41 -4.33 -0.94
N ILE A 114 18.27 -4.05 -0.27
CA ILE A 114 18.19 -3.99 1.20
C ILE A 114 17.13 -4.95 1.78
N ARG A 115 16.57 -5.84 0.96
CA ARG A 115 15.45 -6.71 1.38
C ARG A 115 15.79 -7.56 2.60
N GLU A 116 17.00 -8.06 2.70
CA GLU A 116 17.43 -8.93 3.80
C GLU A 116 17.39 -8.22 5.17
N THR A 117 17.87 -6.97 5.25
CA THR A 117 17.86 -6.19 6.49
C THR A 117 16.49 -5.56 6.74
N GLN A 118 15.82 -5.07 5.71
CA GLN A 118 14.48 -4.51 5.80
C GLN A 118 13.47 -5.52 6.37
N GLY A 119 13.51 -6.77 5.94
CA GLY A 119 12.64 -7.84 6.46
C GLY A 119 12.93 -8.22 7.92
N LYS A 120 14.06 -7.80 8.46
CA LYS A 120 14.44 -7.97 9.87
C LYS A 120 14.20 -6.70 10.72
N GLY A 121 13.55 -5.70 10.16
CA GLY A 121 13.31 -4.42 10.82
C GLY A 121 14.57 -3.58 11.06
N LEU A 122 15.58 -3.75 10.20
CA LEU A 122 16.89 -3.14 10.36
C LEU A 122 17.28 -2.29 9.14
N MET A 123 18.14 -1.30 9.39
CA MET A 123 18.80 -0.53 8.34
C MET A 123 19.85 -1.39 7.62
N PRO A 124 20.37 -0.96 6.44
CA PRO A 124 21.36 -1.73 5.66
C PRO A 124 22.60 -2.15 6.42
N ASP A 125 22.98 -1.41 7.46
CA ASP A 125 24.15 -1.71 8.34
C ASP A 125 23.82 -2.76 9.43
N GLY A 126 22.60 -3.31 9.45
CA GLY A 126 22.17 -4.31 10.42
C GLY A 126 21.80 -3.75 11.79
N THR A 127 21.65 -2.43 11.93
CA THR A 127 21.24 -1.76 13.18
C THR A 127 19.94 -1.01 13.00
N THR A 128 19.32 -0.54 14.10
CA THR A 128 18.15 0.34 14.08
C THR A 128 18.54 1.81 14.22
N ARG A 129 17.57 2.69 14.00
CA ARG A 129 17.68 4.14 14.30
C ARG A 129 16.75 4.59 15.41
N PHE A 130 15.95 3.69 15.97
CA PHE A 130 15.01 3.98 17.05
C PHE A 130 15.41 3.30 18.35
N TYR A 131 15.35 4.04 19.45
CA TYR A 131 15.68 3.54 20.78
C TYR A 131 14.73 4.11 21.83
N LYS A 132 14.48 3.32 22.88
CA LYS A 132 13.81 3.77 24.11
C LYS A 132 14.60 3.28 25.31
N ASP A 133 15.06 4.21 26.13
CA ASP A 133 15.90 3.92 27.31
C ASP A 133 17.10 3.01 26.97
N GLY A 134 17.76 3.29 25.84
CA GLY A 134 18.89 2.53 25.32
C GLY A 134 18.55 1.17 24.70
N LYS A 135 17.27 0.77 24.66
CA LYS A 135 16.82 -0.47 24.02
C LYS A 135 16.39 -0.21 22.57
N PRO A 136 16.76 -1.09 21.64
CA PRO A 136 16.40 -0.92 20.23
C PRO A 136 14.91 -1.14 20.00
N ILE A 137 14.33 -0.35 19.07
CA ILE A 137 13.02 -0.54 18.51
C ILE A 137 13.23 -0.76 17.01
N TYR A 138 12.55 -1.75 16.43
CA TYR A 138 12.73 -2.12 15.03
C TYR A 138 12.00 -1.18 14.07
N HIS A 139 12.55 -1.07 12.86
CA HIS A 139 11.86 -0.45 11.73
C HIS A 139 10.75 -1.37 11.21
N TYR A 140 9.74 -0.76 10.62
CA TYR A 140 8.67 -1.46 9.92
C TYR A 140 8.69 -1.15 8.44
N MET A 141 8.84 -2.18 7.61
CA MET A 141 8.88 -2.08 6.15
C MET A 141 9.91 -1.04 5.63
N GLY A 142 10.92 -0.70 6.42
CA GLY A 142 11.90 0.36 6.11
C GLY A 142 11.32 1.77 6.09
N CYS A 143 10.11 1.99 6.63
CA CYS A 143 9.40 3.27 6.61
C CYS A 143 9.17 3.86 8.01
N SER A 144 8.47 3.12 8.90
CA SER A 144 8.17 3.54 10.28
C SER A 144 7.58 4.94 10.40
N THR A 145 6.47 5.18 9.67
CA THR A 145 5.89 6.52 9.57
C THR A 145 4.95 6.90 10.72
N PHE A 146 4.70 6.00 11.69
CA PHE A 146 3.98 6.35 12.93
C PHE A 146 4.89 7.01 13.97
N SER A 147 5.75 7.89 13.50
CA SER A 147 6.69 8.68 14.28
C SER A 147 6.86 10.06 13.65
N GLU A 148 7.05 11.10 14.47
CA GLU A 148 7.33 12.45 13.96
C GLU A 148 8.57 12.50 13.07
N TYR A 149 9.57 11.66 13.39
CA TYR A 149 10.80 11.53 12.59
C TYR A 149 11.08 10.07 12.29
N THR A 150 11.58 9.81 11.10
CA THR A 150 12.09 8.50 10.70
C THR A 150 13.37 8.64 9.89
N VAL A 151 14.20 7.61 9.91
CA VAL A 151 15.42 7.55 9.11
C VAL A 151 15.33 6.39 8.13
N LEU A 152 15.59 6.68 6.87
CA LEU A 152 15.49 5.71 5.79
C LEU A 152 16.74 5.72 4.91
N PRO A 153 17.06 4.60 4.24
CA PRO A 153 18.03 4.62 3.15
C PRO A 153 17.54 5.52 2.01
N GLU A 154 18.43 6.24 1.34
CA GLU A 154 18.12 7.10 0.20
C GLU A 154 17.28 6.39 -0.87
N ILE A 155 17.54 5.10 -1.11
CA ILE A 155 16.81 4.30 -2.11
C ILE A 155 15.37 3.97 -1.73
N SER A 156 14.96 4.29 -0.51
CA SER A 156 13.59 4.11 0.03
C SER A 156 12.82 5.43 0.08
N LEU A 157 13.20 6.44 -0.69
CA LEU A 157 12.53 7.74 -0.74
C LEU A 157 12.19 8.14 -2.19
N ALA A 158 10.93 8.52 -2.42
CA ALA A 158 10.50 9.20 -3.63
C ALA A 158 10.44 10.71 -3.36
N LYS A 159 11.24 11.50 -4.08
CA LYS A 159 11.13 12.97 -4.08
C LYS A 159 9.91 13.37 -4.92
N VAL A 160 9.03 14.16 -4.35
CA VAL A 160 7.77 14.59 -4.98
C VAL A 160 7.70 16.10 -5.14
N ASN A 161 6.69 16.57 -5.85
CA ASN A 161 6.44 17.98 -6.07
C ASN A 161 6.39 18.74 -4.73
N PRO A 162 7.16 19.82 -4.54
CA PRO A 162 7.21 20.56 -3.27
C PRO A 162 5.90 21.29 -2.92
N THR A 163 4.96 21.38 -3.85
CA THR A 163 3.63 21.97 -3.62
C THR A 163 2.54 20.91 -3.41
N ALA A 164 2.89 19.61 -3.51
CA ALA A 164 1.93 18.55 -3.27
C ALA A 164 1.49 18.53 -1.79
N PRO A 165 0.18 18.44 -1.52
CA PRO A 165 -0.35 18.36 -0.16
C PRO A 165 0.03 17.00 0.45
N LEU A 166 1.01 17.00 1.37
CA LEU A 166 1.55 15.79 1.97
C LEU A 166 0.50 14.99 2.75
N GLU A 167 -0.53 15.68 3.28
CA GLU A 167 -1.67 15.10 3.98
C GLU A 167 -2.54 14.20 3.10
N GLU A 168 -2.48 14.39 1.79
CA GLU A 168 -3.26 13.62 0.82
C GLU A 168 -2.34 12.64 0.07
N VAL A 169 -1.21 13.14 -0.46
CA VAL A 169 -0.30 12.32 -1.28
C VAL A 169 0.45 11.25 -0.48
N CYS A 170 0.45 11.30 0.86
CA CYS A 170 0.94 10.21 1.70
C CYS A 170 0.25 8.87 1.37
N LEU A 171 -1.03 8.89 0.98
CA LEU A 171 -1.79 7.70 0.58
C LEU A 171 -1.26 7.03 -0.69
N LEU A 172 -0.48 7.77 -1.48
CA LEU A 172 0.21 7.21 -2.66
C LEU A 172 1.40 6.32 -2.27
N GLY A 173 1.83 6.35 -1.00
CA GLY A 173 2.89 5.48 -0.49
C GLY A 173 2.54 3.99 -0.47
N CYS A 174 1.26 3.61 -0.53
CA CYS A 174 0.82 2.21 -0.53
C CYS A 174 -0.49 1.99 -1.31
N GLY A 175 -1.64 2.10 -0.64
CA GLY A 175 -2.91 1.54 -1.09
C GLY A 175 -3.39 2.09 -2.43
N VAL A 176 -3.34 3.41 -2.62
CA VAL A 176 -3.83 4.04 -3.86
C VAL A 176 -2.97 3.65 -5.05
N THR A 177 -1.66 3.75 -4.91
CA THR A 177 -0.71 3.34 -5.96
C THR A 177 -0.82 1.85 -6.27
N THR A 178 -1.02 1.02 -5.24
CA THR A 178 -1.19 -0.43 -5.41
C THR A 178 -2.41 -0.75 -6.27
N GLY A 179 -3.58 -0.18 -5.96
CA GLY A 179 -4.81 -0.45 -6.72
C GLY A 179 -4.74 0.08 -8.15
N MET A 180 -4.38 1.34 -8.34
CA MET A 180 -4.25 1.94 -9.67
C MET A 180 -3.18 1.24 -10.52
N GLY A 181 -2.01 0.98 -9.93
CA GLY A 181 -0.89 0.33 -10.59
C GLY A 181 -1.19 -1.13 -10.97
N ALA A 182 -1.96 -1.85 -10.16
CA ALA A 182 -2.39 -3.20 -10.51
C ALA A 182 -3.13 -3.21 -11.86
N VAL A 183 -3.97 -2.21 -12.10
CA VAL A 183 -4.73 -2.04 -13.33
C VAL A 183 -3.85 -1.53 -14.48
N LEU A 184 -3.13 -0.44 -14.25
CA LEU A 184 -2.42 0.31 -15.31
C LEU A 184 -1.07 -0.32 -15.67
N ASN A 185 -0.32 -0.82 -14.69
CA ASN A 185 1.04 -1.32 -14.90
C ASN A 185 1.12 -2.85 -14.92
N THR A 186 0.43 -3.52 -14.01
CA THR A 186 0.52 -4.99 -13.90
C THR A 186 -0.36 -5.67 -14.95
N ALA A 187 -1.67 -5.44 -14.93
CA ALA A 187 -2.63 -6.01 -15.88
C ALA A 187 -2.60 -5.31 -17.24
N LYS A 188 -2.28 -4.00 -17.24
CA LYS A 188 -2.26 -3.16 -18.45
C LYS A 188 -3.61 -3.15 -19.17
N VAL A 189 -4.67 -2.98 -18.38
CA VAL A 189 -6.04 -2.84 -18.89
C VAL A 189 -6.10 -1.80 -19.99
N GLN A 190 -6.80 -2.12 -21.06
CA GLN A 190 -6.95 -1.27 -22.23
C GLN A 190 -8.35 -0.70 -22.33
N LYS A 191 -8.50 0.32 -23.16
CA LYS A 191 -9.81 0.89 -23.46
C LYS A 191 -10.72 -0.18 -24.08
N GLY A 192 -11.90 -0.32 -23.50
CA GLY A 192 -12.91 -1.27 -23.94
C GLY A 192 -12.93 -2.59 -23.18
N ASP A 193 -11.91 -2.90 -22.39
CA ASP A 193 -11.86 -4.09 -21.55
C ASP A 193 -12.95 -4.09 -20.46
N THR A 194 -13.26 -5.26 -19.96
CA THR A 194 -14.18 -5.49 -18.84
C THR A 194 -13.41 -5.89 -17.59
N VAL A 195 -13.78 -5.31 -16.45
CA VAL A 195 -13.03 -5.44 -15.18
C VAL A 195 -13.98 -5.82 -14.05
N ALA A 196 -13.54 -6.73 -13.18
CA ALA A 196 -14.20 -7.05 -11.91
C ALA A 196 -13.25 -6.77 -10.73
N VAL A 197 -13.70 -6.02 -9.74
CA VAL A 197 -12.93 -5.66 -8.55
C VAL A 197 -13.62 -6.24 -7.32
N PHE A 198 -12.94 -7.15 -6.63
CA PHE A 198 -13.42 -7.81 -5.42
C PHE A 198 -12.89 -7.11 -4.18
N GLY A 199 -13.80 -6.55 -3.38
CA GLY A 199 -13.49 -5.73 -2.22
C GLY A 199 -13.39 -4.24 -2.57
N LEU A 200 -14.28 -3.42 -1.98
CA LEU A 200 -14.37 -1.98 -2.21
C LEU A 200 -13.83 -1.20 -1.01
N GLY A 201 -12.66 -1.62 -0.51
CA GLY A 201 -11.82 -0.84 0.37
C GLY A 201 -10.91 0.11 -0.40
N GLY A 202 -9.95 0.75 0.27
CA GLY A 202 -9.05 1.73 -0.37
C GLY A 202 -8.34 1.19 -1.62
N ILE A 203 -7.86 -0.05 -1.60
CA ILE A 203 -7.19 -0.68 -2.76
C ILE A 203 -8.19 -0.93 -3.89
N GLY A 204 -9.36 -1.50 -3.60
CA GLY A 204 -10.37 -1.79 -4.62
C GLY A 204 -10.94 -0.54 -5.27
N LEU A 205 -11.22 0.50 -4.47
CA LEU A 205 -11.65 1.81 -4.99
C LEU A 205 -10.57 2.44 -5.89
N SER A 206 -9.30 2.28 -5.54
CA SER A 206 -8.17 2.74 -6.37
C SER A 206 -8.05 1.93 -7.66
N ALA A 207 -8.33 0.62 -7.64
CA ALA A 207 -8.40 -0.20 -8.83
C ALA A 207 -9.54 0.24 -9.76
N ILE A 208 -10.69 0.62 -9.20
CA ILE A 208 -11.81 1.20 -9.98
C ILE A 208 -11.38 2.50 -10.68
N ILE A 209 -10.70 3.41 -9.97
CA ILE A 209 -10.14 4.62 -10.57
C ILE A 209 -9.19 4.26 -11.71
N GLY A 210 -8.27 3.34 -11.49
CA GLY A 210 -7.34 2.87 -12.52
C GLY A 210 -8.06 2.30 -13.75
N ALA A 211 -9.12 1.52 -13.56
CA ALA A 211 -9.93 0.95 -14.64
C ALA A 211 -10.70 2.03 -15.43
N ALA A 212 -11.24 3.02 -14.74
CA ALA A 212 -11.89 4.17 -15.38
C ALA A 212 -10.89 5.00 -16.20
N MET A 213 -9.69 5.26 -15.64
CA MET A 213 -8.61 5.96 -16.33
C MET A 213 -8.10 5.19 -17.57
N ALA A 214 -8.06 3.85 -17.50
CA ALA A 214 -7.73 2.99 -18.64
C ALA A 214 -8.80 3.01 -19.74
N GLY A 215 -10.01 3.49 -19.43
CA GLY A 215 -11.15 3.49 -20.35
C GLY A 215 -11.84 2.14 -20.48
N ALA A 216 -11.82 1.32 -19.41
CA ALA A 216 -12.56 0.08 -19.36
C ALA A 216 -14.04 0.33 -19.68
N SER A 217 -14.66 -0.57 -20.48
CA SER A 217 -16.04 -0.41 -20.93
C SER A 217 -17.06 -0.79 -19.86
N ARG A 218 -16.66 -1.70 -18.96
CA ARG A 218 -17.49 -2.15 -17.85
C ARG A 218 -16.62 -2.44 -16.64
N ILE A 219 -17.01 -1.89 -15.49
CA ILE A 219 -16.28 -2.00 -14.23
C ILE A 219 -17.25 -2.46 -13.15
N LEU A 220 -17.14 -3.74 -12.75
CA LEU A 220 -17.97 -4.35 -11.73
C LEU A 220 -17.27 -4.25 -10.38
N GLY A 221 -17.91 -3.57 -9.41
CA GLY A 221 -17.48 -3.56 -8.01
C GLY A 221 -18.20 -4.63 -7.20
N ILE A 222 -17.48 -5.52 -6.52
CA ILE A 222 -18.03 -6.62 -5.73
C ILE A 222 -17.70 -6.43 -4.26
N ASP A 223 -18.72 -6.28 -3.40
CA ASP A 223 -18.56 -6.18 -1.94
C ASP A 223 -19.84 -6.64 -1.24
N ILE A 224 -19.72 -7.20 -0.04
CA ILE A 224 -20.87 -7.56 0.80
C ILE A 224 -21.50 -6.34 1.48
N ASN A 225 -20.75 -5.24 1.61
CA ASN A 225 -21.19 -3.98 2.21
C ASN A 225 -21.64 -2.99 1.14
N GLU A 226 -22.95 -2.90 0.95
CA GLU A 226 -23.56 -2.02 -0.07
C GLU A 226 -23.37 -0.52 0.21
N SER A 227 -23.04 -0.12 1.43
CA SER A 227 -22.78 1.30 1.73
C SER A 227 -21.60 1.88 0.93
N LYS A 228 -20.72 1.02 0.39
CA LYS A 228 -19.58 1.40 -0.43
C LYS A 228 -19.93 1.61 -1.92
N PHE A 229 -21.12 1.17 -2.35
CA PHE A 229 -21.51 1.15 -3.77
C PHE A 229 -21.65 2.53 -4.38
N GLU A 230 -22.18 3.48 -3.63
CA GLU A 230 -22.34 4.86 -4.10
C GLU A 230 -20.98 5.49 -4.43
N LEU A 231 -20.01 5.34 -3.53
CA LEU A 231 -18.67 5.84 -3.77
C LEU A 231 -17.97 5.09 -4.91
N ALA A 232 -18.10 3.77 -5.00
CA ALA A 232 -17.54 2.99 -6.09
C ALA A 232 -18.05 3.48 -7.45
N LYS A 233 -19.36 3.75 -7.57
CA LYS A 233 -19.96 4.33 -8.78
C LYS A 233 -19.47 5.74 -9.06
N LYS A 234 -19.35 6.58 -8.04
CA LYS A 234 -18.76 7.93 -8.17
C LYS A 234 -17.34 7.89 -8.74
N LEU A 235 -16.57 6.87 -8.38
CA LEU A 235 -15.18 6.68 -8.82
C LEU A 235 -15.06 5.95 -10.16
N GLY A 236 -16.15 5.46 -10.74
CA GLY A 236 -16.15 4.89 -12.08
C GLY A 236 -16.72 3.48 -12.23
N ALA A 237 -17.16 2.81 -11.15
CA ALA A 237 -17.84 1.53 -11.29
C ALA A 237 -19.14 1.67 -12.08
N THR A 238 -19.33 0.83 -13.09
CA THR A 238 -20.56 0.80 -13.89
C THR A 238 -21.66 0.01 -13.19
N ASP A 239 -21.28 -1.05 -12.49
CA ASP A 239 -22.16 -1.96 -11.77
C ASP A 239 -21.57 -2.27 -10.39
N CYS A 240 -22.43 -2.49 -9.41
CA CYS A 240 -22.02 -2.98 -8.09
C CYS A 240 -22.85 -4.19 -7.70
N ILE A 241 -22.19 -5.23 -7.16
CA ILE A 241 -22.80 -6.53 -6.91
C ILE A 241 -22.51 -6.93 -5.46
N ASN A 242 -23.57 -7.26 -4.72
CA ASN A 242 -23.46 -7.91 -3.43
C ASN A 242 -23.60 -9.43 -3.62
N PRO A 243 -22.53 -10.21 -3.43
CA PRO A 243 -22.55 -11.66 -3.65
C PRO A 243 -23.53 -12.39 -2.73
N SER A 244 -23.83 -11.84 -1.54
CA SER A 244 -24.74 -12.47 -0.59
C SER A 244 -26.22 -12.47 -1.01
N LYS A 245 -26.55 -11.74 -2.11
CA LYS A 245 -27.92 -11.69 -2.65
C LYS A 245 -28.20 -12.74 -3.73
N TYR A 246 -27.23 -13.62 -4.01
CA TYR A 246 -27.36 -14.65 -5.03
C TYR A 246 -27.24 -16.04 -4.42
N ASP A 247 -28.07 -16.97 -4.88
CA ASP A 247 -28.05 -18.37 -4.46
C ASP A 247 -26.95 -19.22 -5.15
N LYS A 248 -26.23 -18.61 -6.10
CA LYS A 248 -25.15 -19.26 -6.85
C LYS A 248 -23.82 -18.53 -6.63
N PRO A 249 -22.68 -19.20 -6.91
CA PRO A 249 -21.36 -18.62 -6.78
C PRO A 249 -21.22 -17.32 -7.56
N ILE A 250 -20.57 -16.33 -6.97
CA ILE A 250 -20.43 -14.98 -7.57
C ILE A 250 -19.74 -15.02 -8.94
N GLN A 251 -18.79 -15.90 -9.16
CA GLN A 251 -18.12 -16.05 -10.46
C GLN A 251 -19.09 -16.44 -11.57
N GLU A 252 -20.09 -17.27 -11.26
CA GLU A 252 -21.11 -17.66 -12.22
C GLU A 252 -22.04 -16.48 -12.56
N VAL A 253 -22.40 -15.67 -11.56
CA VAL A 253 -23.17 -14.45 -11.74
C VAL A 253 -22.44 -13.49 -12.69
N ILE A 254 -21.14 -13.27 -12.44
CA ILE A 254 -20.33 -12.37 -13.26
C ILE A 254 -20.19 -12.89 -14.69
N VAL A 255 -19.93 -14.18 -14.87
CA VAL A 255 -19.85 -14.80 -16.20
C VAL A 255 -21.13 -14.60 -17.01
N GLU A 256 -22.31 -14.76 -16.39
CA GLU A 256 -23.58 -14.54 -17.06
C GLU A 256 -23.82 -13.05 -17.41
N LEU A 257 -23.42 -12.14 -16.49
CA LEU A 257 -23.59 -10.70 -16.70
C LEU A 257 -22.64 -10.12 -17.76
N THR A 258 -21.54 -10.83 -18.08
CA THR A 258 -20.46 -10.34 -18.93
C THR A 258 -20.25 -11.18 -20.19
N ASP A 259 -21.24 -11.99 -20.57
CA ASP A 259 -21.21 -12.82 -21.77
C ASP A 259 -19.95 -13.70 -21.86
N GLY A 260 -19.68 -14.45 -20.79
CA GLY A 260 -18.58 -15.42 -20.73
C GLY A 260 -17.43 -15.08 -19.78
N GLY A 261 -17.48 -13.96 -19.09
CA GLY A 261 -16.52 -13.52 -18.09
C GLY A 261 -15.91 -12.15 -18.37
N VAL A 262 -15.12 -11.66 -17.44
CA VAL A 262 -14.37 -10.39 -17.59
C VAL A 262 -12.99 -10.62 -18.17
N ASP A 263 -12.41 -9.58 -18.79
CA ASP A 263 -11.02 -9.60 -19.25
C ASP A 263 -10.05 -9.63 -18.08
N TYR A 264 -10.33 -8.84 -17.04
CA TYR A 264 -9.48 -8.73 -15.85
C TYR A 264 -10.29 -8.78 -14.56
N SER A 265 -9.74 -9.42 -13.54
CA SER A 265 -10.26 -9.33 -12.19
C SER A 265 -9.15 -8.93 -11.19
N PHE A 266 -9.53 -8.21 -10.15
CA PHE A 266 -8.62 -7.74 -9.09
C PHE A 266 -9.16 -8.19 -7.74
N GLU A 267 -8.40 -9.00 -7.01
CA GLU A 267 -8.75 -9.42 -5.67
C GLU A 267 -8.06 -8.49 -4.66
N CYS A 268 -8.86 -7.73 -3.90
CA CYS A 268 -8.42 -6.66 -3.01
C CYS A 268 -8.79 -6.89 -1.53
N ILE A 269 -9.11 -8.15 -1.16
CA ILE A 269 -9.57 -8.50 0.20
C ILE A 269 -8.49 -9.28 0.95
N GLY A 270 -7.81 -10.24 0.28
CA GLY A 270 -6.91 -11.19 0.90
C GLY A 270 -7.59 -12.49 1.33
N ASN A 271 -8.67 -12.89 0.65
CA ASN A 271 -9.40 -14.11 0.94
C ASN A 271 -9.18 -15.16 -0.15
N VAL A 272 -8.60 -16.31 0.20
CA VAL A 272 -8.23 -17.35 -0.77
C VAL A 272 -9.42 -17.91 -1.57
N ASN A 273 -10.62 -17.95 -0.99
CA ASN A 273 -11.82 -18.37 -1.70
C ASN A 273 -12.28 -17.29 -2.71
N VAL A 274 -12.15 -16.01 -2.34
CA VAL A 274 -12.45 -14.90 -3.25
C VAL A 274 -11.41 -14.82 -4.35
N MET A 275 -10.13 -15.10 -4.08
CA MET A 275 -9.08 -15.21 -5.10
C MET A 275 -9.44 -16.24 -6.17
N ARG A 276 -9.99 -17.41 -5.76
CA ARG A 276 -10.49 -18.41 -6.68
C ARG A 276 -11.68 -17.90 -7.50
N SER A 277 -12.66 -17.28 -6.86
CA SER A 277 -13.81 -16.70 -7.56
C SER A 277 -13.41 -15.63 -8.56
N ALA A 278 -12.42 -14.80 -8.20
CA ALA A 278 -11.86 -13.77 -9.07
C ALA A 278 -11.18 -14.36 -10.31
N LEU A 279 -10.44 -15.47 -10.17
CA LEU A 279 -9.90 -16.19 -11.33
C LEU A 279 -11.01 -16.77 -12.22
N GLU A 280 -11.95 -17.46 -11.58
CA GLU A 280 -12.99 -18.22 -12.30
C GLU A 280 -14.05 -17.35 -12.97
N CYS A 281 -14.17 -16.06 -12.59
CA CYS A 281 -15.04 -15.09 -13.25
C CYS A 281 -14.42 -14.48 -14.53
N CYS A 282 -13.11 -14.66 -14.75
CA CYS A 282 -12.46 -14.25 -15.98
C CYS A 282 -12.83 -15.20 -17.12
N HIS A 283 -12.90 -14.69 -18.34
CA HIS A 283 -13.24 -15.55 -19.47
C HIS A 283 -12.08 -16.46 -19.87
N LYS A 284 -12.40 -17.55 -20.57
CA LYS A 284 -11.42 -18.46 -21.15
C LYS A 284 -10.63 -17.78 -22.27
N GLY A 285 -9.43 -18.26 -22.50
CA GLY A 285 -8.57 -17.82 -23.60
C GLY A 285 -7.54 -16.79 -23.18
N TRP A 286 -7.94 -15.66 -22.52
CA TRP A 286 -7.02 -14.58 -22.16
C TRP A 286 -7.36 -13.86 -20.85
N GLY A 287 -8.40 -14.26 -20.14
CA GLY A 287 -8.78 -13.61 -18.89
C GLY A 287 -7.67 -13.69 -17.84
N GLU A 288 -7.42 -12.57 -17.15
CA GLU A 288 -6.35 -12.47 -16.16
C GLU A 288 -6.89 -12.04 -14.80
N SER A 289 -6.50 -12.75 -13.75
CA SER A 289 -6.83 -12.39 -12.36
C SER A 289 -5.58 -11.95 -11.62
N VAL A 290 -5.63 -10.78 -10.99
CA VAL A 290 -4.53 -10.20 -10.23
C VAL A 290 -4.86 -10.27 -8.73
N ILE A 291 -4.01 -10.95 -7.97
CA ILE A 291 -4.08 -11.01 -6.51
C ILE A 291 -3.33 -9.81 -5.94
N ILE A 292 -4.01 -9.02 -5.12
CA ILE A 292 -3.45 -7.86 -4.43
C ILE A 292 -3.59 -8.04 -2.91
N GLY A 293 -4.72 -8.58 -2.46
CA GLY A 293 -4.99 -8.81 -1.05
C GLY A 293 -4.01 -9.78 -0.41
N VAL A 294 -3.64 -9.52 0.85
CA VAL A 294 -2.71 -10.35 1.62
C VAL A 294 -3.51 -11.36 2.44
N ALA A 295 -3.33 -12.65 2.16
CA ALA A 295 -3.92 -13.73 2.93
C ALA A 295 -3.09 -14.04 4.18
N GLY A 296 -3.74 -14.58 5.21
CA GLY A 296 -3.07 -14.98 6.44
C GLY A 296 -2.01 -16.07 6.22
N ALA A 297 -1.04 -16.14 7.12
CA ALA A 297 0.03 -17.15 7.08
C ALA A 297 -0.53 -18.57 6.98
N GLY A 298 0.07 -19.38 6.11
CA GLY A 298 -0.33 -20.79 5.91
C GLY A 298 -1.57 -21.01 5.06
N GLN A 299 -2.23 -19.95 4.58
CA GLN A 299 -3.32 -20.08 3.62
C GLN A 299 -2.79 -20.27 2.21
N GLU A 300 -3.42 -21.15 1.45
CA GLU A 300 -3.03 -21.50 0.08
C GLU A 300 -4.20 -21.25 -0.89
N ILE A 301 -3.87 -20.78 -2.09
CA ILE A 301 -4.84 -20.66 -3.18
C ILE A 301 -5.00 -21.99 -3.88
N SER A 302 -6.21 -22.31 -4.33
CA SER A 302 -6.49 -23.53 -5.08
C SER A 302 -7.52 -23.30 -6.17
N THR A 303 -7.31 -23.95 -7.32
CA THR A 303 -8.26 -24.00 -8.43
C THR A 303 -8.09 -25.30 -9.20
N ARG A 304 -9.08 -25.64 -10.03
CA ARG A 304 -8.94 -26.77 -10.95
C ARG A 304 -7.89 -26.42 -12.01
N PRO A 305 -6.89 -27.29 -12.27
CA PRO A 305 -5.84 -27.02 -13.25
C PRO A 305 -6.38 -26.63 -14.63
N PHE A 306 -7.55 -27.16 -15.01
CA PHE A 306 -8.21 -26.86 -16.29
C PHE A 306 -8.59 -25.38 -16.43
N GLN A 307 -8.76 -24.65 -15.35
CA GLN A 307 -8.99 -23.20 -15.40
C GLN A 307 -7.81 -22.46 -16.04
N LEU A 308 -6.59 -22.93 -15.74
CA LEU A 308 -5.35 -22.37 -16.31
C LEU A 308 -5.04 -22.93 -17.70
N VAL A 309 -5.28 -24.24 -17.90
CA VAL A 309 -5.10 -24.90 -19.22
C VAL A 309 -5.96 -24.22 -20.30
N THR A 310 -7.13 -23.71 -19.95
CA THR A 310 -8.01 -22.98 -20.87
C THR A 310 -7.65 -21.51 -21.07
N GLY A 311 -6.44 -21.09 -20.67
CA GLY A 311 -5.85 -19.81 -21.05
C GLY A 311 -6.00 -18.68 -20.02
N ARG A 312 -6.63 -18.93 -18.87
CA ARG A 312 -6.64 -17.94 -17.79
C ARG A 312 -5.26 -17.75 -17.20
N VAL A 313 -4.97 -16.55 -16.78
CA VAL A 313 -3.73 -16.19 -16.07
C VAL A 313 -4.05 -15.83 -14.63
N TRP A 314 -3.30 -16.38 -13.68
CA TRP A 314 -3.33 -16.01 -12.29
C TRP A 314 -1.99 -15.40 -11.90
N ARG A 315 -1.96 -14.14 -11.50
CA ARG A 315 -0.73 -13.47 -11.07
C ARG A 315 -0.96 -12.62 -9.83
N GLY A 316 0.12 -12.21 -9.18
CA GLY A 316 0.11 -11.23 -8.11
C GLY A 316 0.78 -9.93 -8.50
N THR A 317 0.61 -8.91 -7.67
CA THR A 317 1.32 -7.65 -7.77
C THR A 317 1.63 -7.11 -6.38
N ALA A 318 2.79 -6.48 -6.23
CA ALA A 318 3.14 -5.69 -5.05
C ALA A 318 3.31 -4.24 -5.48
N PHE A 319 2.74 -3.30 -4.71
CA PHE A 319 2.76 -1.86 -5.03
C PHE A 319 2.26 -1.53 -6.44
N GLY A 320 1.35 -2.36 -6.97
CA GLY A 320 0.81 -2.21 -8.32
C GLY A 320 1.85 -2.31 -9.43
N GLY A 321 3.01 -2.91 -9.18
CA GLY A 321 4.11 -2.97 -10.15
C GLY A 321 4.82 -1.63 -10.36
N VAL A 322 4.52 -0.61 -9.56
CA VAL A 322 5.11 0.74 -9.68
C VAL A 322 6.52 0.76 -9.10
N LYS A 323 7.47 1.33 -9.83
CA LYS A 323 8.81 1.63 -9.34
C LYS A 323 8.79 2.89 -8.48
N GLY A 324 9.10 2.75 -7.20
CA GLY A 324 8.83 3.80 -6.22
C GLY A 324 9.52 5.12 -6.51
N ARG A 325 10.83 5.12 -6.77
CA ARG A 325 11.59 6.36 -6.96
C ARG A 325 11.37 7.01 -8.33
N SER A 326 11.26 6.19 -9.37
CA SER A 326 11.17 6.69 -10.75
C SER A 326 9.74 6.95 -11.25
N GLU A 327 8.73 6.23 -10.72
CA GLU A 327 7.36 6.32 -11.24
C GLU A 327 6.37 6.97 -10.27
N LEU A 328 6.54 6.80 -8.93
CA LEU A 328 5.62 7.43 -7.97
C LEU A 328 5.57 8.97 -8.09
N PRO A 329 6.67 9.70 -8.30
CA PRO A 329 6.59 11.15 -8.52
C PRO A 329 5.70 11.53 -9.71
N GLN A 330 5.66 10.71 -10.76
CA GLN A 330 4.78 10.94 -11.92
C GLN A 330 3.30 10.73 -11.55
N ILE A 331 2.99 9.80 -10.65
CA ILE A 331 1.62 9.61 -10.14
C ILE A 331 1.20 10.84 -9.32
N VAL A 332 2.11 11.41 -8.52
CA VAL A 332 1.87 12.68 -7.80
C VAL A 332 1.58 13.82 -8.78
N GLU A 333 2.33 13.95 -9.88
CA GLU A 333 2.06 14.96 -10.90
C GLU A 333 0.69 14.78 -11.56
N ARG A 334 0.27 13.55 -11.83
CA ARG A 334 -1.07 13.25 -12.37
C ARG A 334 -2.18 13.63 -11.38
N TYR A 335 -1.96 13.38 -10.09
CA TYR A 335 -2.85 13.86 -9.03
C TYR A 335 -2.91 15.40 -9.02
N MET A 336 -1.76 16.09 -9.02
CA MET A 336 -1.68 17.55 -9.06
C MET A 336 -2.33 18.15 -10.33
N ALA A 337 -2.31 17.42 -11.45
CA ALA A 337 -3.02 17.78 -12.68
C ALA A 337 -4.55 17.52 -12.62
N GLY A 338 -5.05 16.93 -11.54
CA GLY A 338 -6.47 16.65 -11.35
C GLY A 338 -7.01 15.44 -12.12
N GLU A 339 -6.13 14.52 -12.56
CA GLU A 339 -6.57 13.32 -13.29
C GLU A 339 -7.36 12.35 -12.39
N PHE A 340 -7.11 12.38 -11.09
CA PHE A 340 -7.88 11.67 -10.05
C PHE A 340 -7.86 12.45 -8.73
N LYS A 341 -8.71 12.05 -7.79
CA LYS A 341 -8.85 12.71 -6.48
C LYS A 341 -8.59 11.75 -5.34
N LEU A 342 -8.04 12.27 -4.24
CA LEU A 342 -7.77 11.53 -3.01
C LEU A 342 -8.72 11.90 -1.86
N ASP A 343 -9.41 13.05 -1.95
CA ASP A 343 -10.30 13.57 -0.91
C ASP A 343 -11.33 12.54 -0.44
N ASP A 344 -11.89 11.76 -1.38
CA ASP A 344 -12.91 10.75 -1.10
C ASP A 344 -12.35 9.53 -0.33
N PHE A 345 -11.04 9.39 -0.25
CA PHE A 345 -10.40 8.31 0.52
C PHE A 345 -10.19 8.70 1.98
N ILE A 346 -9.98 9.98 2.27
CA ILE A 346 -9.70 10.47 3.62
C ILE A 346 -11.02 10.67 4.35
N THR A 347 -11.47 9.63 5.05
CA THR A 347 -12.72 9.67 5.81
C THR A 347 -12.55 10.24 7.20
N HIS A 348 -11.34 10.16 7.75
CA HIS A 348 -11.01 10.65 9.09
C HIS A 348 -9.61 11.25 9.12
N THR A 349 -9.45 12.31 9.90
CA THR A 349 -8.18 12.99 10.15
C THR A 349 -8.03 13.21 11.65
N MET A 350 -6.88 12.85 12.22
CA MET A 350 -6.64 12.95 13.66
C MET A 350 -5.15 13.07 14.00
N GLY A 351 -4.84 13.48 15.23
CA GLY A 351 -3.47 13.50 15.74
C GLY A 351 -2.98 12.10 16.16
N LEU A 352 -1.65 11.98 16.39
CA LEU A 352 -1.01 10.74 16.79
C LEU A 352 -1.62 10.08 18.02
N ASP A 353 -2.08 10.89 19.00
CA ASP A 353 -2.69 10.41 20.25
C ASP A 353 -3.96 9.56 20.01
N LYS A 354 -4.57 9.69 18.85
CA LYS A 354 -5.79 8.96 18.46
C LYS A 354 -5.54 7.81 17.48
N ILE A 355 -4.29 7.40 17.29
CA ILE A 355 -3.96 6.37 16.31
C ILE A 355 -4.70 5.04 16.56
N ASN A 356 -4.91 4.65 17.81
CA ASN A 356 -5.68 3.44 18.13
C ASN A 356 -7.16 3.57 17.72
N GLU A 357 -7.76 4.78 17.86
CA GLU A 357 -9.12 5.05 17.35
C GLU A 357 -9.19 4.89 15.83
N ALA A 358 -8.12 5.25 15.10
CA ALA A 358 -8.04 5.04 13.65
C ALA A 358 -8.07 3.55 13.28
N PHE A 359 -7.40 2.70 14.05
CA PHE A 359 -7.47 1.24 13.88
C PHE A 359 -8.87 0.70 14.19
N ASP A 360 -9.52 1.17 15.25
CA ASP A 360 -10.88 0.76 15.60
C ASP A 360 -11.86 1.12 14.47
N LEU A 361 -11.84 2.34 13.95
CA LEU A 361 -12.66 2.78 12.83
C LEU A 361 -12.44 1.93 11.56
N MET A 362 -11.21 1.52 11.32
CA MET A 362 -10.87 0.64 10.20
C MET A 362 -11.45 -0.78 10.40
N HIS A 363 -11.30 -1.37 11.59
CA HIS A 363 -11.85 -2.69 11.92
C HIS A 363 -13.38 -2.70 11.87
N GLU A 364 -14.02 -1.62 12.27
CA GLU A 364 -15.48 -1.45 12.20
C GLU A 364 -15.99 -1.17 10.76
N GLY A 365 -15.08 -1.03 9.78
CA GLY A 365 -15.43 -0.71 8.40
C GLY A 365 -15.99 0.69 8.19
N LYS A 366 -15.76 1.59 9.15
CA LYS A 366 -16.21 3.00 9.14
C LYS A 366 -15.22 3.93 8.46
N SER A 367 -13.99 3.49 8.23
CA SER A 367 -12.94 4.26 7.58
C SER A 367 -12.52 3.60 6.25
N ILE A 368 -12.33 4.39 5.21
CA ILE A 368 -11.60 3.99 4.00
C ILE A 368 -10.12 4.20 4.25
N ARG A 369 -9.75 5.43 4.66
CA ARG A 369 -8.44 5.80 5.19
C ARG A 369 -8.60 6.80 6.32
N SER A 370 -7.92 6.55 7.42
CA SER A 370 -7.66 7.53 8.46
C SER A 370 -6.26 8.08 8.27
N VAL A 371 -6.11 9.38 8.28
CA VAL A 371 -4.81 10.06 8.16
C VAL A 371 -4.45 10.66 9.51
N ILE A 372 -3.28 10.30 9.99
CA ILE A 372 -2.66 10.86 11.21
C ILE A 372 -1.82 12.06 10.80
N HIS A 373 -2.08 13.20 11.40
CA HIS A 373 -1.30 14.42 11.26
C HIS A 373 -0.35 14.60 12.43
N PHE A 374 0.85 15.04 12.13
CA PHE A 374 1.82 15.44 13.13
C PHE A 374 1.82 16.97 13.21
N ASP A 375 1.69 17.52 14.44
CA ASP A 375 1.74 18.95 14.69
C ASP A 375 3.11 19.53 14.29
N LYS A 376 3.09 20.80 13.82
CA LYS A 376 4.31 21.52 13.40
C LYS A 376 5.17 21.90 14.59
#